data_f1c370e3d5405746920b734ee179f515
#
_entry.id   f1c370e3d5405746920b734ee179f515
#
_cell.length_a   1.000
_cell.length_b   1.000
_cell.length_c   1.000
_cell.angle_alpha   90.00
_cell.angle_beta   90.00
_cell.angle_gamma   90.00
#
_symmetry.space_group_name_H-M   'P 1'
#
loop_
_entity.id
_entity.type
_entity.pdbx_description
1 polymer ?
#
loop_
_entity_poly.entity_id
_entity_poly.type
_entity_poly.pdbx_seq_one_letter_code
_entity_poly.pdbx_strand_id
1 'polypeptide(L)'
;MLKLAGREWFVQHTPGHTADHICLHDPETGAFMSGDHVLPSITPHIGGVSYLSDPLKSFFYSLDRVGEIRDVDLALPAHGHPFNDLKGRAQSIKEHHFERLDEIRNIANDLGRADVNAFMKRLFRERSWGDMAESETYAHLEHLRLEGKAEAHRNEEGRLVYDL
;
A
#
# COMPACT_ATOMS: atom_id res chain seq x y z
N MET A 1 11.63 22.00 1.06
CA MET A 1 12.45 21.95 2.29
C MET A 1 11.65 22.48 3.47
N LEU A 2 11.75 21.84 4.61
CA LEU A 2 11.09 22.20 5.87
C LEU A 2 12.17 22.42 6.93
N LYS A 3 12.08 23.53 7.70
CA LYS A 3 12.94 23.74 8.88
C LYS A 3 12.19 23.26 10.12
N LEU A 4 12.72 22.24 10.79
CA LEU A 4 12.12 21.66 11.98
C LEU A 4 13.23 21.31 12.98
N ALA A 5 13.07 21.70 14.25
CA ALA A 5 14.02 21.42 15.34
C ALA A 5 15.48 21.84 15.03
N GLY A 6 15.66 22.99 14.36
CA GLY A 6 16.98 23.51 13.99
C GLY A 6 17.66 22.79 12.81
N ARG A 7 16.96 21.90 12.10
CA ARG A 7 17.46 21.13 10.96
C ARG A 7 16.67 21.43 9.70
N GLU A 8 17.25 21.09 8.56
CA GLU A 8 16.61 21.15 7.24
C GLU A 8 16.19 19.75 6.79
N TRP A 9 14.90 19.58 6.50
CA TRP A 9 14.30 18.33 6.06
C TRP A 9 13.85 18.44 4.62
N PHE A 10 14.19 17.45 3.81
CA PHE A 10 13.62 17.29 2.48
C PHE A 10 12.27 16.57 2.61
N VAL A 11 11.22 17.21 2.11
CA VAL A 11 9.88 16.65 2.10
C VAL A 11 9.71 15.76 0.87
N GLN A 12 9.35 14.52 1.09
CA GLN A 12 9.02 13.54 0.06
C GLN A 12 7.52 13.27 0.11
N HIS A 13 6.77 13.65 -0.93
CA HIS A 13 5.38 13.25 -1.07
C HIS A 13 5.32 11.77 -1.43
N THR A 14 4.66 10.96 -0.62
CA THR A 14 4.61 9.49 -0.68
C THR A 14 3.16 8.99 -0.64
N PRO A 15 2.34 9.32 -1.67
CA PRO A 15 0.94 8.91 -1.72
C PRO A 15 0.78 7.39 -1.81
N GLY A 16 -0.33 6.88 -1.28
CA GLY A 16 -0.72 5.48 -1.31
C GLY A 16 -1.50 5.10 -0.06
N HIS A 17 -0.85 5.03 1.10
CA HIS A 17 -1.54 4.83 2.38
C HIS A 17 -2.58 5.92 2.64
N THR A 18 -2.19 7.18 2.47
CA THR A 18 -3.09 8.32 2.28
C THR A 18 -2.67 9.11 1.03
N ALA A 19 -3.56 9.94 0.49
CA ALA A 19 -3.27 10.71 -0.72
C ALA A 19 -2.21 11.80 -0.50
N ASP A 20 -2.13 12.32 0.71
CA ASP A 20 -1.30 13.45 1.12
C ASP A 20 -0.14 13.05 2.04
N HIS A 21 0.15 11.74 2.15
CA HIS A 21 1.24 11.25 2.99
C HIS A 21 2.58 11.86 2.56
N ILE A 22 3.38 12.25 3.55
CA ILE A 22 4.75 12.74 3.37
C ILE A 22 5.73 11.99 4.26
N CYS A 23 6.94 11.80 3.75
CA CYS A 23 8.11 11.42 4.53
C CYS A 23 9.07 12.61 4.62
N LEU A 24 9.94 12.63 5.62
CA LEU A 24 10.95 13.65 5.81
C LEU A 24 12.35 13.02 5.86
N HIS A 25 13.30 13.58 5.08
CA HIS A 25 14.68 13.13 5.04
C HIS A 25 15.63 14.24 5.48
N ASP A 26 16.47 13.94 6.44
CA ASP A 26 17.60 14.78 6.88
C ASP A 26 18.91 14.11 6.44
N PRO A 27 19.51 14.51 5.31
CA PRO A 27 20.75 13.90 4.80
C PRO A 27 21.98 14.22 5.63
N GLU A 28 21.93 15.25 6.50
CA GLU A 28 23.06 15.58 7.39
C GLU A 28 23.25 14.51 8.48
N THR A 29 22.15 13.93 8.95
CA THR A 29 22.17 12.91 10.01
C THR A 29 21.78 11.51 9.52
N GLY A 30 21.41 11.36 8.24
CA GLY A 30 20.91 10.10 7.70
C GLY A 30 19.54 9.68 8.26
N ALA A 31 18.80 10.58 8.90
CA ALA A 31 17.50 10.28 9.47
C ALA A 31 16.37 10.39 8.43
N PHE A 32 15.50 9.38 8.38
CA PHE A 32 14.34 9.34 7.49
C PHE A 32 13.05 9.04 8.29
N MET A 33 12.18 10.03 8.44
CA MET A 33 10.86 9.84 9.04
C MET A 33 9.93 9.22 8.00
N SER A 34 9.71 7.92 8.09
CA SER A 34 8.92 7.16 7.12
C SER A 34 7.41 7.21 7.36
N GLY A 35 6.96 7.68 8.52
CA GLY A 35 5.53 7.67 8.86
C GLY A 35 4.91 6.29 8.73
N ASP A 36 3.73 6.22 8.13
CA ASP A 36 3.04 4.97 7.78
C ASP A 36 3.35 4.49 6.35
N HIS A 37 4.35 5.08 5.68
CA HIS A 37 4.72 4.66 4.33
C HIS A 37 5.58 3.39 4.34
N VAL A 38 6.61 3.33 5.19
CA VAL A 38 7.47 2.14 5.34
C VAL A 38 7.55 1.78 6.82
N LEU A 39 6.94 0.65 7.18
CA LEU A 39 6.92 0.11 8.53
C LEU A 39 7.84 -1.11 8.66
N PRO A 40 8.52 -1.31 9.82
CA PRO A 40 9.59 -2.31 9.94
C PRO A 40 9.12 -3.77 9.85
N SER A 41 7.90 -4.07 10.30
CA SER A 41 7.44 -5.46 10.44
C SER A 41 6.06 -5.75 9.85
N ILE A 42 5.22 -4.74 9.68
CA ILE A 42 3.89 -4.88 9.08
C ILE A 42 3.83 -4.12 7.76
N THR A 43 2.92 -4.53 6.88
CA THR A 43 2.62 -3.80 5.64
C THR A 43 1.58 -2.72 5.93
N PRO A 44 1.79 -1.47 5.51
CA PRO A 44 0.79 -0.42 5.63
C PRO A 44 -0.51 -0.81 4.92
N HIS A 45 -1.64 -0.48 5.53
CA HIS A 45 -2.95 -0.64 4.90
C HIS A 45 -3.11 0.31 3.71
N ILE A 46 -3.52 -0.20 2.57
CA ILE A 46 -3.86 0.60 1.39
C ILE A 46 -5.37 0.47 1.15
N GLY A 47 -6.11 1.51 1.54
CA GLY A 47 -7.57 1.53 1.38
C GLY A 47 -8.00 1.88 -0.05
N GLY A 48 -9.03 1.21 -0.54
CA GLY A 48 -9.59 1.46 -1.87
C GLY A 48 -10.46 2.72 -1.95
N VAL A 49 -10.93 3.24 -0.83
CA VAL A 49 -11.69 4.51 -0.78
C VAL A 49 -10.72 5.66 -0.52
N SER A 50 -10.32 6.34 -1.58
CA SER A 50 -9.29 7.38 -1.54
C SER A 50 -9.59 8.46 -2.59
N TYR A 51 -8.96 9.64 -2.43
CA TYR A 51 -8.92 10.67 -3.49
C TYR A 51 -8.00 10.28 -4.66
N LEU A 52 -7.17 9.25 -4.50
CA LEU A 52 -6.34 8.69 -5.57
C LEU A 52 -7.19 7.76 -6.44
N SER A 53 -7.02 7.87 -7.75
CA SER A 53 -7.67 6.94 -8.70
C SER A 53 -7.17 5.51 -8.55
N ASP A 54 -5.90 5.32 -8.22
CA ASP A 54 -5.25 4.05 -7.94
C ASP A 54 -4.26 4.23 -6.77
N PRO A 55 -4.73 4.05 -5.52
CA PRO A 55 -3.87 4.20 -4.36
C PRO A 55 -2.73 3.17 -4.30
N LEU A 56 -2.96 1.94 -4.77
CA LEU A 56 -1.95 0.90 -4.78
C LEU A 56 -0.81 1.21 -5.78
N LYS A 57 -1.15 1.68 -6.98
CA LYS A 57 -0.16 2.14 -7.96
C LYS A 57 0.66 3.32 -7.45
N SER A 58 -0.01 4.27 -6.81
CA SER A 58 0.63 5.42 -6.19
C SER A 58 1.60 5.00 -5.09
N PHE A 59 1.20 4.00 -4.29
CA PHE A 59 2.03 3.43 -3.24
C PHE A 59 3.28 2.74 -3.80
N PHE A 60 3.16 1.94 -4.85
CA PHE A 60 4.30 1.31 -5.53
C PHE A 60 5.30 2.34 -6.05
N TYR A 61 4.80 3.38 -6.71
CA TYR A 61 5.65 4.47 -7.19
C TYR A 61 6.37 5.17 -6.04
N SER A 62 5.69 5.40 -4.93
CA SER A 62 6.26 6.02 -3.74
C SER A 62 7.33 5.14 -3.08
N LEU A 63 7.10 3.82 -3.00
CA LEU A 63 8.08 2.86 -2.48
C LEU A 63 9.36 2.82 -3.33
N ASP A 64 9.22 2.84 -4.66
CA ASP A 64 10.38 2.90 -5.57
C ASP A 64 11.22 4.16 -5.32
N ARG A 65 10.56 5.33 -5.26
CA ARG A 65 11.23 6.59 -5.01
C ARG A 65 11.94 6.65 -3.65
N VAL A 66 11.30 6.12 -2.62
CA VAL A 66 11.89 6.06 -1.27
C VAL A 66 13.09 5.10 -1.24
N GLY A 67 13.00 3.97 -1.96
CA GLY A 67 14.10 3.01 -2.09
C GLY A 67 15.33 3.55 -2.86
N GLU A 68 15.19 4.64 -3.60
CA GLU A 68 16.28 5.32 -4.32
C GLU A 68 16.99 6.42 -3.50
N ILE A 69 16.42 6.80 -2.35
CA ILE A 69 17.01 7.81 -1.47
C ILE A 69 18.32 7.28 -0.89
N ARG A 70 19.38 8.07 -1.04
CA ARG A 70 20.71 7.75 -0.51
C ARG A 70 20.90 8.40 0.85
N ASP A 71 21.94 7.95 1.57
CA ASP A 71 22.36 8.53 2.83
C ASP A 71 21.25 8.46 3.90
N VAL A 72 20.56 7.29 3.96
CA VAL A 72 19.61 6.95 5.02
C VAL A 72 20.25 5.91 5.93
N ASP A 73 20.62 6.33 7.14
CA ASP A 73 21.20 5.46 8.15
C ASP A 73 20.13 4.90 9.10
N LEU A 74 19.05 5.67 9.34
CA LEU A 74 18.02 5.31 10.29
C LEU A 74 16.63 5.76 9.81
N ALA A 75 15.74 4.79 9.58
CA ALA A 75 14.33 5.04 9.33
C ALA A 75 13.52 5.07 10.64
N LEU A 76 12.69 6.11 10.78
CA LEU A 76 11.85 6.38 11.95
C LEU A 76 10.37 6.23 11.54
N PRO A 77 9.75 5.06 11.79
CA PRO A 77 8.37 4.78 11.41
C PRO A 77 7.37 5.35 12.42
N ALA A 78 6.08 5.47 12.00
CA ALA A 78 4.99 5.82 12.92
C ALA A 78 4.64 4.66 13.88
N HIS A 79 4.89 3.43 13.47
CA HIS A 79 4.63 2.22 14.25
C HIS A 79 5.83 1.27 14.22
N GLY A 80 6.12 0.63 15.37
CA GLY A 80 7.25 -0.28 15.54
C GLY A 80 8.54 0.43 15.96
N HIS A 81 9.68 -0.22 15.74
CA HIS A 81 10.99 0.31 16.12
C HIS A 81 11.72 0.93 14.93
N PRO A 82 12.62 1.90 15.16
CA PRO A 82 13.54 2.36 14.14
C PRO A 82 14.33 1.22 13.49
N PHE A 83 14.67 1.36 12.20
CA PHE A 83 15.37 0.34 11.41
C PHE A 83 16.31 0.97 10.38
N ASN A 84 17.27 0.21 9.85
CA ASN A 84 18.36 0.73 9.03
C ASN A 84 18.20 0.43 7.52
N ASP A 85 17.56 -0.68 7.14
CA ASP A 85 17.40 -1.07 5.74
C ASP A 85 16.08 -0.54 5.16
N LEU A 86 16.02 0.77 4.90
CA LEU A 86 14.86 1.42 4.29
C LEU A 86 14.56 0.83 2.89
N LYS A 87 15.59 0.68 2.05
CA LYS A 87 15.45 0.18 0.67
C LYS A 87 14.95 -1.26 0.62
N GLY A 88 15.59 -2.16 1.35
CA GLY A 88 15.19 -3.57 1.38
C GLY A 88 13.79 -3.73 1.97
N ARG A 89 13.44 -2.91 2.97
CA ARG A 89 12.09 -2.96 3.55
C ARG A 89 11.03 -2.42 2.58
N ALA A 90 11.28 -1.32 1.87
CA ALA A 90 10.37 -0.80 0.84
C ALA A 90 10.13 -1.84 -0.26
N GLN A 91 11.19 -2.51 -0.72
CA GLN A 91 11.09 -3.60 -1.69
C GLN A 91 10.27 -4.79 -1.16
N SER A 92 10.51 -5.22 0.07
CA SER A 92 9.75 -6.32 0.71
C SER A 92 8.25 -6.00 0.84
N ILE A 93 7.88 -4.75 1.15
CA ILE A 93 6.49 -4.31 1.20
C ILE A 93 5.87 -4.38 -0.20
N LYS A 94 6.59 -3.94 -1.22
CA LYS A 94 6.13 -3.98 -2.62
C LYS A 94 5.91 -5.42 -3.10
N GLU A 95 6.85 -6.32 -2.80
CA GLU A 95 6.75 -7.75 -3.10
C GLU A 95 5.52 -8.39 -2.45
N HIS A 96 5.25 -8.09 -1.17
CA HIS A 96 4.06 -8.56 -0.48
C HIS A 96 2.76 -8.18 -1.21
N HIS A 97 2.65 -6.97 -1.74
CA HIS A 97 1.46 -6.57 -2.50
C HIS A 97 1.37 -7.28 -3.85
N PHE A 98 2.50 -7.55 -4.53
CA PHE A 98 2.48 -8.36 -5.75
C PHE A 98 2.05 -9.80 -5.47
N GLU A 99 2.54 -10.43 -4.40
CA GLU A 99 2.07 -11.73 -3.94
C GLU A 99 0.56 -11.73 -3.67
N ARG A 100 0.05 -10.66 -3.06
CA ARG A 100 -1.38 -10.45 -2.80
C ARG A 100 -2.20 -10.35 -4.10
N LEU A 101 -1.69 -9.62 -5.10
CA LEU A 101 -2.33 -9.54 -6.42
C LEU A 101 -2.36 -10.90 -7.12
N ASP A 102 -1.30 -11.69 -7.01
CA ASP A 102 -1.24 -13.04 -7.56
C ASP A 102 -2.18 -14.01 -6.83
N GLU A 103 -2.29 -13.89 -5.50
CA GLU A 103 -3.25 -14.65 -4.69
C GLU A 103 -4.70 -14.34 -5.10
N ILE A 104 -5.04 -13.07 -5.35
CA ILE A 104 -6.38 -12.68 -5.86
C ILE A 104 -6.67 -13.32 -7.21
N ARG A 105 -5.71 -13.37 -8.14
CA ARG A 105 -5.88 -14.05 -9.44
C ARG A 105 -6.12 -15.54 -9.28
N ASN A 106 -5.39 -16.19 -8.36
CA ASN A 106 -5.59 -17.61 -8.06
C ASN A 106 -6.97 -17.86 -7.45
N ILE A 107 -7.42 -17.01 -6.53
CA ILE A 107 -8.75 -17.07 -5.93
C ILE A 107 -9.84 -16.91 -7.01
N ALA A 108 -9.64 -16.00 -7.98
CA ALA A 108 -10.59 -15.78 -9.06
C ALA A 108 -10.82 -17.03 -9.92
N ASN A 109 -9.80 -17.87 -10.14
CA ASN A 109 -9.93 -19.13 -10.86
C ASN A 109 -10.95 -20.09 -10.20
N ASP A 110 -11.05 -20.02 -8.86
CA ASP A 110 -11.96 -20.87 -8.08
C ASP A 110 -13.35 -20.22 -7.92
N LEU A 111 -13.37 -18.90 -7.69
CA LEU A 111 -14.62 -18.16 -7.41
C LEU A 111 -15.39 -17.80 -8.68
N GLY A 112 -14.69 -17.60 -9.81
CA GLY A 112 -15.26 -16.92 -10.95
C GLY A 112 -15.67 -15.48 -10.60
N ARG A 113 -16.74 -14.99 -11.20
CA ARG A 113 -17.29 -13.66 -10.91
C ARG A 113 -17.81 -13.56 -9.48
N ALA A 114 -17.24 -12.64 -8.67
CA ALA A 114 -17.57 -12.51 -7.26
C ALA A 114 -17.47 -11.05 -6.76
N ASP A 115 -18.12 -10.76 -5.64
CA ASP A 115 -18.03 -9.46 -4.98
C ASP A 115 -16.75 -9.35 -4.11
N VAL A 116 -16.45 -8.12 -3.67
CA VAL A 116 -15.28 -7.82 -2.83
C VAL A 116 -15.25 -8.67 -1.56
N ASN A 117 -16.42 -8.88 -0.93
CA ASN A 117 -16.53 -9.64 0.31
C ASN A 117 -16.18 -11.12 0.13
N ALA A 118 -16.58 -11.71 -1.01
CA ALA A 118 -16.20 -13.09 -1.34
C ALA A 118 -14.68 -13.24 -1.54
N PHE A 119 -14.05 -12.31 -2.25
CA PHE A 119 -12.59 -12.27 -2.37
C PHE A 119 -11.91 -12.05 -1.01
N MET A 120 -12.36 -11.09 -0.21
CA MET A 120 -11.82 -10.79 1.12
C MET A 120 -11.83 -12.04 2.03
N LYS A 121 -12.92 -12.81 2.03
CA LYS A 121 -13.05 -14.03 2.85
C LYS A 121 -12.10 -15.15 2.43
N ARG A 122 -11.67 -15.19 1.19
CA ARG A 122 -10.67 -16.15 0.70
C ARG A 122 -9.24 -15.65 0.94
N LEU A 123 -9.04 -14.34 0.88
CA LEU A 123 -7.74 -13.68 1.00
C LEU A 123 -7.27 -13.54 2.46
N PHE A 124 -8.21 -13.33 3.39
CA PHE A 124 -7.92 -13.11 4.79
C PHE A 124 -8.48 -14.23 5.68
N ARG A 125 -7.79 -14.48 6.79
CA ARG A 125 -8.31 -15.37 7.84
C ARG A 125 -9.52 -14.73 8.50
N GLU A 126 -10.49 -15.55 8.95
CA GLU A 126 -11.76 -15.09 9.55
C GLU A 126 -11.57 -14.05 10.68
N ARG A 127 -10.56 -14.25 11.54
CA ARG A 127 -10.24 -13.29 12.62
C ARG A 127 -9.84 -11.89 12.13
N SER A 128 -9.52 -11.73 10.86
CA SER A 128 -9.10 -10.48 10.22
C SER A 128 -10.17 -9.89 9.30
N TRP A 129 -11.35 -10.53 9.20
CA TRP A 129 -12.44 -9.99 8.40
C TRP A 129 -12.98 -8.70 9.01
N GLY A 130 -13.34 -7.76 8.17
CA GLY A 130 -13.88 -6.46 8.55
C GLY A 130 -13.56 -5.38 7.51
N ASP A 131 -13.95 -4.16 7.82
CA ASP A 131 -13.90 -3.03 6.89
C ASP A 131 -12.49 -2.76 6.32
N MET A 132 -11.45 -2.93 7.14
CA MET A 132 -10.07 -2.75 6.68
C MET A 132 -9.67 -3.81 5.65
N ALA A 133 -9.95 -5.10 5.92
CA ALA A 133 -9.64 -6.18 5.00
C ALA A 133 -10.45 -6.06 3.70
N GLU A 134 -11.72 -5.65 3.78
CA GLU A 134 -12.59 -5.43 2.63
C GLU A 134 -12.08 -4.23 1.80
N SER A 135 -11.74 -3.12 2.44
CA SER A 135 -11.17 -1.94 1.78
C SER A 135 -9.84 -2.22 1.09
N GLU A 136 -8.96 -3.01 1.72
CA GLU A 136 -7.69 -3.43 1.11
C GLU A 136 -7.92 -4.37 -0.07
N THR A 137 -8.83 -5.33 0.05
CA THR A 137 -9.22 -6.22 -1.05
C THR A 137 -9.76 -5.41 -2.24
N TYR A 138 -10.62 -4.43 -1.96
CA TYR A 138 -11.17 -3.54 -2.98
C TYR A 138 -10.05 -2.75 -3.68
N ALA A 139 -9.07 -2.21 -2.95
CA ALA A 139 -7.93 -1.50 -3.54
C ALA A 139 -7.16 -2.37 -4.55
N HIS A 140 -6.93 -3.65 -4.21
CA HIS A 140 -6.20 -4.58 -5.08
C HIS A 140 -7.04 -4.98 -6.31
N LEU A 141 -8.33 -5.21 -6.16
CA LEU A 141 -9.25 -5.50 -7.28
C LEU A 141 -9.38 -4.32 -8.24
N GLU A 142 -9.51 -3.10 -7.72
CA GLU A 142 -9.54 -1.88 -8.52
C GLU A 142 -8.20 -1.64 -9.25
N HIS A 143 -7.07 -1.91 -8.61
CA HIS A 143 -5.78 -1.87 -9.28
C HIS A 143 -5.72 -2.83 -10.47
N LEU A 144 -6.15 -4.08 -10.30
CA LEU A 144 -6.23 -5.05 -11.40
C LEU A 144 -7.17 -4.58 -12.52
N ARG A 145 -8.31 -4.01 -12.17
CA ARG A 145 -9.26 -3.46 -13.16
C ARG A 145 -8.65 -2.29 -13.94
N LEU A 146 -7.99 -1.37 -13.26
CA LEU A 146 -7.34 -0.22 -13.89
C LEU A 146 -6.14 -0.61 -14.78
N GLU A 147 -5.49 -1.73 -14.46
CA GLU A 147 -4.44 -2.34 -15.30
C GLU A 147 -5.02 -3.19 -16.45
N GLY A 148 -6.35 -3.25 -16.61
CA GLY A 148 -7.02 -4.05 -17.66
C GLY A 148 -6.94 -5.56 -17.44
N LYS A 149 -6.74 -5.99 -16.20
CA LYS A 149 -6.59 -7.40 -15.78
C LYS A 149 -7.83 -7.94 -15.06
N ALA A 150 -8.85 -7.11 -14.89
CA ALA A 150 -10.15 -7.46 -14.35
C ALA A 150 -11.24 -6.56 -14.95
N GLU A 151 -12.45 -7.09 -15.05
CA GLU A 151 -13.65 -6.33 -15.35
C GLU A 151 -14.50 -6.17 -14.09
N ALA A 152 -15.25 -5.06 -13.99
CA ALA A 152 -16.13 -4.80 -12.87
C ALA A 152 -17.54 -4.48 -13.36
N HIS A 153 -18.55 -5.12 -12.76
CA HIS A 153 -19.96 -4.93 -13.07
C HIS A 153 -20.78 -4.77 -11.78
N ARG A 154 -21.97 -4.18 -11.88
CA ARG A 154 -22.92 -4.23 -10.78
C ARG A 154 -23.88 -5.38 -11.00
N ASN A 155 -24.07 -6.21 -9.96
CA ASN A 155 -25.06 -7.27 -9.98
C ASN A 155 -26.48 -6.71 -9.75
N GLU A 156 -27.50 -7.58 -9.76
CA GLU A 156 -28.91 -7.20 -9.56
C GLU A 156 -29.18 -6.55 -8.19
N GLU A 157 -28.34 -6.82 -7.20
CA GLU A 157 -28.41 -6.22 -5.86
C GLU A 157 -27.63 -4.88 -5.77
N GLY A 158 -27.03 -4.42 -6.88
CA GLY A 158 -26.23 -3.20 -6.98
C GLY A 158 -24.83 -3.32 -6.41
N ARG A 159 -24.39 -4.52 -6.00
CA ARG A 159 -23.03 -4.77 -5.51
C ARG A 159 -22.04 -4.82 -6.67
N LEU A 160 -20.83 -4.31 -6.42
CA LEU A 160 -19.74 -4.40 -7.39
C LEU A 160 -19.16 -5.82 -7.36
N VAL A 161 -19.13 -6.45 -8.54
CA VAL A 161 -18.55 -7.78 -8.76
C VAL A 161 -17.44 -7.71 -9.79
N TYR A 162 -16.40 -8.53 -9.60
CA TYR A 162 -15.22 -8.59 -10.45
C TYR A 162 -15.11 -9.92 -11.16
N ASP A 163 -14.59 -9.87 -12.40
CA ASP A 163 -14.27 -11.00 -13.27
C ASP A 163 -12.82 -10.81 -13.72
N LEU A 164 -11.92 -11.79 -13.39
CA LEU A 164 -10.48 -11.74 -13.64
C LEU A 164 -10.06 -12.76 -14.68
#